data_a7541a63ea92d1b46ea6ab207eedc847
#
_entry.id   a7541a63ea92d1b46ea6ab207eedc847
#
_cell.length_a   1.000
_cell.length_b   1.000
_cell.length_c   1.000
_cell.angle_alpha   90.00
_cell.angle_beta   90.00
_cell.angle_gamma   90.00
#
_symmetry.space_group_name_H-M   'P 1'
#
loop_
_entity.id
_entity.type
_entity.pdbx_description
1 polymer ?
#
loop_
_entity_poly.entity_id
_entity_poly.type
_entity_poly.pdbx_seq_one_letter_code
_entity_poly.pdbx_strand_id
1 'polypeptide(L)'
;MIVPILGCILLIIGRVKTNMSNEKTKIGVSKVISLEEATKEMSLKEPLFSKGLYHWVMFILSLYTRVREKLNIDYESFVILQVVVSHSLYEINKTGNKTFAELEEHMARITQKKSIRTSKLTFASIAEVLQLPRETVRRKVIALSKKEILTFNTYGGIKLGPSYKTIYKDFVGQTTLDLSSLIKKWEKTGALRTLLELEK
;
A
#
# COMPACT_ATOMS: atom_id res chain seq x y z
N MET A 1 -1.21 -20.17 -2.68
CA MET A 1 -0.08 -19.22 -2.81
C MET A 1 -0.49 -17.77 -3.13
N ILE A 2 -1.76 -17.40 -3.03
CA ILE A 2 -2.31 -16.08 -3.42
C ILE A 2 -2.64 -15.21 -2.20
N VAL A 3 -2.76 -15.80 -1.03
CA VAL A 3 -3.14 -15.14 0.24
C VAL A 3 -2.08 -14.21 0.86
N PRO A 4 -0.75 -14.36 0.59
CA PRO A 4 0.24 -13.49 1.23
C PRO A 4 0.14 -12.01 0.83
N ILE A 5 -0.46 -11.68 -0.32
CA ILE A 5 -0.43 -10.31 -0.86
C ILE A 5 -1.49 -9.42 -0.19
N LEU A 6 -2.69 -9.93 0.08
CA LEU A 6 -3.70 -9.20 0.86
C LEU A 6 -3.27 -9.06 2.33
N GLY A 7 -2.72 -10.12 2.90
CA GLY A 7 -2.14 -10.12 4.23
C GLY A 7 -0.97 -9.14 4.38
N CYS A 8 -0.12 -8.99 3.36
CA CYS A 8 0.97 -8.01 3.38
C CYS A 8 0.47 -6.56 3.37
N ILE A 9 -0.57 -6.23 2.62
CA ILE A 9 -1.11 -4.85 2.60
C ILE A 9 -1.74 -4.51 3.95
N LEU A 10 -2.49 -5.44 4.55
CA LEU A 10 -3.10 -5.26 5.88
C LEU A 10 -2.07 -5.29 7.01
N LEU A 11 -1.04 -6.16 6.94
CA LEU A 11 0.08 -6.21 7.89
C LEU A 11 0.97 -4.97 7.82
N ILE A 12 1.19 -4.41 6.64
CA ILE A 12 1.95 -3.16 6.47
C ILE A 12 1.22 -2.01 7.16
N ILE A 13 -0.09 -1.90 7.00
CA ILE A 13 -0.91 -0.86 7.64
C ILE A 13 -0.94 -1.06 9.17
N GLY A 14 -1.06 -2.29 9.65
CA GLY A 14 -1.05 -2.61 11.08
C GLY A 14 0.29 -2.38 11.76
N ARG A 15 1.41 -2.78 11.14
CA ARG A 15 2.76 -2.64 11.71
C ARG A 15 3.32 -1.21 11.69
N VAL A 16 2.97 -0.41 10.70
CA VAL A 16 3.33 1.02 10.69
C VAL A 16 2.70 1.76 11.89
N LYS A 17 1.53 1.32 12.37
CA LYS A 17 0.90 1.87 13.59
C LYS A 17 1.61 1.48 14.87
N THR A 18 2.13 0.25 14.99
CA THR A 18 2.73 -0.25 16.24
C THR A 18 4.11 0.32 16.56
N ASN A 19 4.87 0.75 15.56
CA ASN A 19 6.20 1.33 15.77
C ASN A 19 6.22 2.86 16.02
N MET A 20 5.06 3.51 16.00
CA MET A 20 4.99 4.98 16.05
C MET A 20 4.39 5.56 17.33
N SER A 21 3.91 4.77 18.26
CA SER A 21 3.41 5.29 19.52
C SER A 21 3.72 4.35 20.69
N ASN A 22 4.55 4.86 21.61
CA ASN A 22 4.76 4.29 22.95
C ASN A 22 3.61 4.67 23.89
N GLU A 23 2.41 4.85 23.38
CA GLU A 23 1.22 5.09 24.19
C GLU A 23 0.31 3.86 24.15
N LYS A 24 0.06 3.34 25.35
CA LYS A 24 -0.84 2.21 25.64
C LYS A 24 -2.28 2.52 25.21
N THR A 25 -2.56 2.48 23.92
CA THR A 25 -3.93 2.35 23.45
C THR A 25 -4.09 0.91 23.00
N LYS A 26 -4.87 0.12 23.75
CA LYS A 26 -5.35 -1.20 23.33
C LYS A 26 -6.21 -0.99 22.06
N ILE A 27 -5.55 -0.92 20.91
CA ILE A 27 -6.23 -1.07 19.64
C ILE A 27 -6.49 -2.56 19.53
N GLY A 28 -7.77 -2.94 19.48
CA GLY A 28 -8.18 -4.30 19.27
C GLY A 28 -7.46 -4.83 18.03
N VAL A 29 -6.55 -5.78 18.25
CA VAL A 29 -5.94 -6.58 17.19
C VAL A 29 -7.13 -7.30 16.56
N SER A 30 -7.56 -6.89 15.38
CA SER A 30 -8.49 -7.69 14.60
C SER A 30 -7.84 -9.07 14.49
N LYS A 31 -8.55 -10.07 15.00
CA LYS A 31 -8.10 -11.46 15.04
C LYS A 31 -7.58 -11.81 13.66
N VAL A 32 -6.28 -12.06 13.54
CA VAL A 32 -5.72 -12.59 12.30
C VAL A 32 -6.31 -13.99 12.16
N ILE A 33 -7.34 -14.11 11.32
CA ILE A 33 -7.95 -15.40 11.00
C ILE A 33 -6.86 -16.25 10.39
N SER A 34 -6.64 -17.45 10.92
CA SER A 34 -5.67 -18.38 10.36
C SER A 34 -6.07 -18.71 8.91
N LEU A 35 -5.08 -19.01 8.06
CA LEU A 35 -5.33 -19.39 6.67
C LEU A 35 -6.32 -20.56 6.57
N GLU A 36 -6.27 -21.48 7.53
CA GLU A 36 -7.15 -22.65 7.62
C GLU A 36 -8.58 -22.26 7.99
N GLU A 37 -8.78 -21.32 8.93
CA GLU A 37 -10.10 -20.81 9.29
C GLU A 37 -10.74 -20.05 8.12
N ALA A 38 -9.98 -19.17 7.46
CA ALA A 38 -10.46 -18.46 6.27
C ALA A 38 -10.82 -19.43 5.13
N THR A 39 -10.02 -20.47 4.90
CA THR A 39 -10.28 -21.49 3.87
C THR A 39 -11.50 -22.31 4.20
N LYS A 40 -11.73 -22.65 5.49
CA LYS A 40 -12.88 -23.40 5.94
C LYS A 40 -14.17 -22.58 5.83
N GLU A 41 -14.16 -21.31 6.21
CA GLU A 41 -15.29 -20.41 6.04
C GLU A 41 -15.65 -20.17 4.57
N MET A 42 -14.63 -20.05 3.70
CA MET A 42 -14.82 -19.92 2.26
C MET A 42 -15.36 -21.19 1.60
N SER A 43 -14.99 -22.36 2.11
CA SER A 43 -15.48 -23.67 1.63
C SER A 43 -16.96 -23.92 1.93
N LEU A 44 -17.51 -23.26 2.93
CA LEU A 44 -18.91 -23.41 3.35
C LEU A 44 -19.89 -22.51 2.58
N LYS A 45 -19.37 -21.55 1.80
CA LYS A 45 -20.18 -20.58 1.05
C LYS A 45 -19.90 -20.67 -0.44
N GLU A 46 -20.90 -21.01 -1.13
CA GLU A 46 -21.25 -21.16 -2.57
C GLU A 46 -20.27 -20.63 -3.67
N PRO A 47 -20.32 -21.23 -4.88
CA PRO A 47 -19.35 -21.16 -5.99
C PRO A 47 -19.17 -19.79 -6.66
N LEU A 48 -19.81 -18.73 -6.21
CA LEU A 48 -19.72 -17.38 -6.79
C LEU A 48 -18.38 -16.71 -6.54
N PHE A 49 -17.57 -17.19 -5.60
CA PHE A 49 -16.28 -16.60 -5.24
C PHE A 49 -15.18 -16.84 -6.28
N SER A 50 -15.24 -17.90 -7.07
CA SER A 50 -14.24 -18.18 -8.11
C SER A 50 -14.14 -17.07 -9.17
N LYS A 51 -15.27 -16.48 -9.57
CA LYS A 51 -15.31 -15.33 -10.48
C LYS A 51 -14.72 -14.08 -9.82
N GLY A 52 -15.01 -13.87 -8.52
CA GLY A 52 -14.42 -12.78 -7.75
C GLY A 52 -12.90 -12.89 -7.67
N LEU A 53 -12.39 -14.08 -7.39
CA LEU A 53 -10.95 -14.35 -7.36
C LEU A 53 -10.29 -14.15 -8.73
N TYR A 54 -10.91 -14.58 -9.80
CA TYR A 54 -10.43 -14.33 -11.16
C TYR A 54 -10.28 -12.83 -11.44
N HIS A 55 -11.30 -12.02 -11.12
CA HIS A 55 -11.25 -10.57 -11.32
C HIS A 55 -10.15 -9.91 -10.46
N TRP A 56 -9.93 -10.41 -9.24
CA TRP A 56 -8.85 -9.96 -8.39
C TRP A 56 -7.47 -10.25 -9.00
N VAL A 57 -7.24 -11.48 -9.46
CA VAL A 57 -5.98 -11.86 -10.10
C VAL A 57 -5.72 -10.99 -11.33
N MET A 58 -6.75 -10.75 -12.16
CA MET A 58 -6.63 -9.88 -13.33
C MET A 58 -6.32 -8.44 -12.97
N PHE A 59 -6.91 -7.92 -11.88
CA PHE A 59 -6.56 -6.59 -11.36
C PHE A 59 -5.09 -6.52 -10.91
N ILE A 60 -4.60 -7.51 -10.16
CA ILE A 60 -3.21 -7.57 -9.71
C ILE A 60 -2.25 -7.66 -10.90
N LEU A 61 -2.53 -8.48 -11.89
CA LEU A 61 -1.71 -8.58 -13.10
C LEU A 61 -1.67 -7.24 -13.85
N SER A 62 -2.81 -6.58 -14.03
CA SER A 62 -2.89 -5.25 -14.65
C SER A 62 -2.09 -4.21 -13.87
N LEU A 63 -2.19 -4.22 -12.53
CA LEU A 63 -1.43 -3.33 -11.67
C LEU A 63 0.08 -3.53 -11.85
N TYR A 64 0.58 -4.78 -11.81
CA TYR A 64 2.00 -5.06 -11.97
C TYR A 64 2.54 -4.75 -13.36
N THR A 65 1.76 -5.02 -14.40
CA THR A 65 2.12 -4.63 -15.76
C THR A 65 2.30 -3.12 -15.84
N ARG A 66 1.39 -2.35 -15.27
CA ARG A 66 1.47 -0.88 -15.21
C ARG A 66 2.65 -0.39 -14.38
N VAL A 67 2.99 -1.04 -13.26
CA VAL A 67 4.19 -0.72 -12.47
C VAL A 67 5.44 -0.81 -13.34
N ARG A 68 5.57 -1.88 -14.13
CA ARG A 68 6.71 -2.06 -15.02
C ARG A 68 6.73 -1.06 -16.16
N GLU A 69 5.61 -0.85 -16.82
CA GLU A 69 5.50 0.03 -18.00
C GLU A 69 5.64 1.51 -17.65
N LYS A 70 4.97 1.97 -16.60
CA LYS A 70 4.89 3.39 -16.26
C LYS A 70 5.96 3.85 -15.30
N LEU A 71 6.33 3.02 -14.31
CA LEU A 71 7.34 3.38 -13.32
C LEU A 71 8.71 2.79 -13.65
N ASN A 72 8.77 1.78 -14.51
CA ASN A 72 9.99 1.06 -14.86
C ASN A 72 10.79 0.62 -13.62
N ILE A 73 10.09 0.03 -12.64
CA ILE A 73 10.66 -0.49 -11.39
C ILE A 73 10.27 -1.94 -11.19
N ASP A 74 11.06 -2.65 -10.39
CA ASP A 74 10.74 -4.02 -9.99
C ASP A 74 9.79 -4.06 -8.79
N TYR A 75 9.32 -5.27 -8.46
CA TYR A 75 8.38 -5.52 -7.38
C TYR A 75 8.86 -5.03 -6.03
N GLU A 76 10.11 -5.35 -5.63
CA GLU A 76 10.66 -4.93 -4.34
C GLU A 76 10.72 -3.40 -4.23
N SER A 77 11.15 -2.72 -5.31
CA SER A 77 11.14 -1.26 -5.38
C SER A 77 9.72 -0.69 -5.27
N PHE A 78 8.74 -1.34 -5.90
CA PHE A 78 7.34 -0.94 -5.80
C PHE A 78 6.81 -1.07 -4.37
N VAL A 79 7.08 -2.19 -3.68
CA VAL A 79 6.62 -2.39 -2.29
C VAL A 79 7.31 -1.41 -1.34
N ILE A 80 8.60 -1.12 -1.53
CA ILE A 80 9.31 -0.07 -0.78
C ILE A 80 8.64 1.31 -0.99
N LEU A 81 8.30 1.65 -2.24
CA LEU A 81 7.57 2.87 -2.55
C LEU A 81 6.21 2.90 -1.82
N GLN A 82 5.46 1.78 -1.77
CA GLN A 82 4.19 1.72 -1.06
C GLN A 82 4.33 2.00 0.45
N VAL A 83 5.41 1.56 1.10
CA VAL A 83 5.68 1.90 2.52
C VAL A 83 5.86 3.41 2.69
N VAL A 84 6.59 4.07 1.78
CA VAL A 84 6.81 5.52 1.84
C VAL A 84 5.51 6.29 1.58
N VAL A 85 4.70 5.82 0.61
CA VAL A 85 3.36 6.38 0.31
C VAL A 85 2.44 6.23 1.51
N SER A 86 2.36 5.04 2.10
CA SER A 86 1.53 4.76 3.28
C SER A 86 1.89 5.67 4.46
N HIS A 87 3.20 5.85 4.71
CA HIS A 87 3.67 6.77 5.74
C HIS A 87 3.26 8.23 5.45
N SER A 88 3.37 8.66 4.19
CA SER A 88 2.97 10.00 3.78
C SER A 88 1.47 10.22 3.92
N LEU A 89 0.65 9.24 3.53
CA LEU A 89 -0.80 9.27 3.71
C LEU A 89 -1.19 9.29 5.19
N TYR A 90 -0.51 8.52 6.03
CA TYR A 90 -0.73 8.55 7.48
C TYR A 90 -0.50 9.96 8.04
N GLU A 91 0.60 10.62 7.67
CA GLU A 91 0.89 11.99 8.11
C GLU A 91 -0.16 13.00 7.62
N ILE A 92 -0.64 12.86 6.38
CA ILE A 92 -1.71 13.72 5.82
C ILE A 92 -3.02 13.51 6.59
N ASN A 93 -3.38 12.27 6.87
CA ASN A 93 -4.65 11.91 7.52
C ASN A 93 -4.72 12.28 9.00
N LYS A 94 -3.60 12.64 9.65
CA LYS A 94 -3.62 13.22 11.01
C LYS A 94 -4.47 14.49 11.11
N THR A 95 -4.63 15.20 10.02
CA THR A 95 -5.47 16.42 9.93
C THR A 95 -6.87 16.16 9.40
N GLY A 96 -7.31 14.90 9.44
CA GLY A 96 -8.62 14.47 8.94
C GLY A 96 -8.59 13.89 7.54
N ASN A 97 -9.71 13.26 7.14
CA ASN A 97 -9.87 12.63 5.85
C ASN A 97 -9.83 13.66 4.71
N LYS A 98 -9.25 13.34 3.57
CA LYS A 98 -9.05 14.24 2.44
C LYS A 98 -9.73 13.71 1.18
N THR A 99 -10.23 14.61 0.37
CA THR A 99 -10.69 14.32 -1.00
C THR A 99 -9.50 14.00 -1.91
N PHE A 100 -9.77 13.41 -3.07
CA PHE A 100 -8.73 13.10 -4.06
C PHE A 100 -7.97 14.37 -4.52
N ALA A 101 -8.69 15.46 -4.73
CA ALA A 101 -8.09 16.75 -5.13
C ALA A 101 -7.19 17.34 -4.03
N GLU A 102 -7.61 17.30 -2.78
CA GLU A 102 -6.79 17.71 -1.64
C GLU A 102 -5.55 16.84 -1.48
N LEU A 103 -5.66 15.52 -1.71
CA LEU A 103 -4.52 14.62 -1.69
C LEU A 103 -3.52 14.96 -2.80
N GLU A 104 -3.98 15.24 -4.02
CA GLU A 104 -3.13 15.67 -5.14
C GLU A 104 -2.35 16.95 -4.77
N GLU A 105 -3.03 17.93 -4.18
CA GLU A 105 -2.40 19.18 -3.73
C GLU A 105 -1.40 18.93 -2.60
N HIS A 106 -1.74 18.10 -1.61
CA HIS A 106 -0.82 17.73 -0.53
C HIS A 106 0.41 17.00 -1.05
N MET A 107 0.26 16.06 -1.97
CA MET A 107 1.39 15.36 -2.59
C MET A 107 2.29 16.31 -3.36
N ALA A 108 1.73 17.28 -4.08
CA ALA A 108 2.50 18.31 -4.75
C ALA A 108 3.31 19.19 -3.78
N ARG A 109 2.75 19.51 -2.60
CA ARG A 109 3.44 20.32 -1.58
C ARG A 109 4.54 19.53 -0.84
N ILE A 110 4.31 18.25 -0.53
CA ILE A 110 5.27 17.40 0.18
C ILE A 110 6.55 17.24 -0.64
N THR A 111 6.42 17.12 -1.96
CA THR A 111 7.57 16.98 -2.87
C THR A 111 8.41 18.25 -2.97
N GLN A 112 7.85 19.42 -2.63
CA GLN A 112 8.54 20.72 -2.75
C GLN A 112 9.21 21.20 -1.44
N LYS A 113 8.71 20.80 -0.26
CA LYS A 113 9.22 21.31 1.03
C LYS A 113 10.46 20.59 1.51
N LYS A 114 11.57 21.33 1.68
CA LYS A 114 12.84 20.87 2.25
C LYS A 114 12.79 20.48 3.73
N SER A 115 11.77 20.84 4.47
CA SER A 115 11.72 20.62 5.92
C SER A 115 10.30 20.49 6.45
N ILE A 116 9.96 19.32 6.96
CA ILE A 116 8.94 19.17 7.99
C ILE A 116 9.52 18.18 9.01
N ARG A 117 9.43 18.50 10.30
CA ARG A 117 9.69 17.61 11.44
C ARG A 117 8.60 16.53 11.48
N THR A 118 8.62 15.61 10.53
CA THR A 118 7.78 14.43 10.51
C THR A 118 8.58 13.25 11.04
N SER A 119 7.91 12.29 11.64
CA SER A 119 8.47 10.99 12.00
C SER A 119 9.36 10.48 10.85
N LYS A 120 10.61 10.13 11.18
CA LYS A 120 11.60 9.78 10.16
C LYS A 120 11.41 8.34 9.73
N LEU A 121 10.95 8.12 8.51
CA LEU A 121 11.03 6.80 7.89
C LEU A 121 12.49 6.54 7.48
N THR A 122 13.06 5.44 7.98
CA THR A 122 14.48 5.08 7.77
C THR A 122 14.62 3.79 6.96
N PHE A 123 15.83 3.54 6.45
CA PHE A 123 16.13 2.24 5.81
C PHE A 123 15.86 1.05 6.73
N ALA A 124 16.17 1.19 8.02
CA ALA A 124 15.94 0.13 9.02
C ALA A 124 14.43 -0.12 9.23
N SER A 125 13.62 0.94 9.38
CA SER A 125 12.18 0.77 9.58
C SER A 125 11.48 0.16 8.35
N ILE A 126 11.89 0.53 7.13
CA ILE A 126 11.37 -0.12 5.92
C ILE A 126 11.79 -1.58 5.84
N ALA A 127 13.05 -1.89 6.17
CA ALA A 127 13.57 -3.25 6.18
C ALA A 127 12.80 -4.15 7.16
N GLU A 128 12.51 -3.63 8.35
CA GLU A 128 11.72 -4.32 9.38
C GLU A 128 10.28 -4.58 8.91
N VAL A 129 9.59 -3.55 8.37
CA VAL A 129 8.22 -3.69 7.87
C VAL A 129 8.11 -4.72 6.76
N LEU A 130 9.07 -4.72 5.83
CA LEU A 130 9.04 -5.61 4.66
C LEU A 130 9.76 -6.94 4.87
N GLN A 131 10.44 -7.12 6.01
CA GLN A 131 11.29 -8.27 6.29
C GLN A 131 12.36 -8.50 5.20
N LEU A 132 12.89 -7.39 4.68
CA LEU A 132 13.97 -7.40 3.69
C LEU A 132 15.32 -7.05 4.35
N PRO A 133 16.45 -7.54 3.81
CA PRO A 133 17.76 -7.09 4.25
C PRO A 133 17.91 -5.57 4.10
N ARG A 134 18.43 -4.90 5.13
CA ARG A 134 18.62 -3.43 5.14
C ARG A 134 19.40 -2.91 3.93
N GLU A 135 20.41 -3.68 3.49
CA GLU A 135 21.22 -3.32 2.34
C GLU A 135 20.40 -3.39 1.03
N THR A 136 19.51 -4.37 0.90
CA THR A 136 18.56 -4.44 -0.24
C THR A 136 17.69 -3.20 -0.28
N VAL A 137 17.09 -2.82 0.86
CA VAL A 137 16.27 -1.60 0.95
C VAL A 137 17.10 -0.37 0.58
N ARG A 138 18.32 -0.23 1.13
CA ARG A 138 19.22 0.89 0.83
C ARG A 138 19.49 1.00 -0.67
N ARG A 139 19.88 -0.10 -1.32
CA ARG A 139 20.16 -0.15 -2.76
C ARG A 139 18.93 0.25 -3.60
N LYS A 140 17.74 -0.26 -3.24
CA LYS A 140 16.48 0.03 -3.94
C LYS A 140 16.06 1.49 -3.75
N VAL A 141 16.15 2.04 -2.55
CA VAL A 141 15.86 3.47 -2.29
C VAL A 141 16.82 4.37 -3.07
N ILE A 142 18.11 4.04 -3.14
CA ILE A 142 19.07 4.78 -3.96
C ILE A 142 18.66 4.74 -5.44
N ALA A 143 18.27 3.58 -5.97
CA ALA A 143 17.80 3.45 -7.34
C ALA A 143 16.53 4.29 -7.61
N LEU A 144 15.56 4.27 -6.67
CA LEU A 144 14.36 5.11 -6.75
C LEU A 144 14.67 6.61 -6.62
N SER A 145 15.69 6.96 -5.85
CA SER A 145 16.14 8.36 -5.73
C SER A 145 16.80 8.88 -7.00
N LYS A 146 17.55 8.04 -7.72
CA LYS A 146 18.08 8.40 -9.05
C LYS A 146 17.00 8.69 -10.09
N LYS A 147 15.81 8.12 -9.91
CA LYS A 147 14.60 8.38 -10.72
C LYS A 147 13.74 9.52 -10.15
N GLU A 148 14.19 10.18 -9.11
CA GLU A 148 13.44 11.23 -8.39
C GLU A 148 12.07 10.80 -7.85
N ILE A 149 11.82 9.48 -7.77
CA ILE A 149 10.60 8.91 -7.19
C ILE A 149 10.62 9.03 -5.66
N LEU A 150 11.79 8.81 -5.05
CA LEU A 150 12.05 9.03 -3.63
C LEU A 150 13.18 10.04 -3.45
N THR A 151 13.25 10.62 -2.25
CA THR A 151 14.40 11.38 -1.77
C THR A 151 14.77 10.91 -0.37
N PHE A 152 16.03 11.04 0.01
CA PHE A 152 16.49 10.79 1.37
C PHE A 152 17.57 11.80 1.76
N ASN A 153 17.66 12.11 3.04
CA ASN A 153 18.68 13.02 3.57
C ASN A 153 19.83 12.22 4.23
N THR A 154 20.91 12.93 4.57
CA THR A 154 22.09 12.36 5.25
C THR A 154 21.77 11.69 6.58
N TYR A 155 20.67 12.07 7.23
CA TYR A 155 20.19 11.46 8.47
C TYR A 155 19.22 10.29 8.24
N GLY A 156 19.09 9.79 7.01
CA GLY A 156 18.32 8.59 6.66
C GLY A 156 16.81 8.81 6.57
N GLY A 157 16.31 10.04 6.62
CA GLY A 157 14.87 10.32 6.43
C GLY A 157 14.47 10.16 4.97
N ILE A 158 13.59 9.18 4.67
CA ILE A 158 13.12 8.86 3.32
C ILE A 158 11.75 9.49 3.10
N LYS A 159 11.56 10.12 1.93
CA LYS A 159 10.33 10.82 1.53
C LYS A 159 10.04 10.61 0.05
N LEU A 160 8.81 10.96 -0.37
CA LEU A 160 8.46 11.04 -1.79
C LEU A 160 9.29 12.10 -2.49
N GLY A 161 9.74 11.78 -3.69
CA GLY A 161 10.53 12.65 -4.54
C GLY A 161 9.68 13.51 -5.50
N PRO A 162 10.29 14.45 -6.22
CA PRO A 162 9.56 15.40 -7.07
C PRO A 162 8.79 14.73 -8.22
N SER A 163 9.29 13.65 -8.80
CA SER A 163 8.60 12.89 -9.86
C SER A 163 7.32 12.20 -9.37
N TYR A 164 7.12 12.03 -8.03
CA TYR A 164 5.95 11.36 -7.50
C TYR A 164 4.65 12.11 -7.76
N LYS A 165 4.68 13.44 -7.96
CA LYS A 165 3.48 14.22 -8.32
C LYS A 165 2.85 13.71 -9.63
N THR A 166 3.66 13.51 -10.67
CA THR A 166 3.20 12.97 -11.97
C THR A 166 2.72 11.53 -11.81
N ILE A 167 3.50 10.71 -11.08
CA ILE A 167 3.14 9.32 -10.78
C ILE A 167 1.77 9.26 -10.06
N TYR A 168 1.54 10.13 -9.08
CA TYR A 168 0.27 10.15 -8.35
C TYR A 168 -0.90 10.38 -9.29
N LYS A 169 -0.83 11.42 -10.13
CA LYS A 169 -1.91 11.76 -11.04
C LYS A 169 -2.23 10.64 -12.02
N ASP A 170 -1.23 10.13 -12.71
CA ASP A 170 -1.42 9.19 -13.82
C ASP A 170 -1.59 7.75 -13.33
N PHE A 171 -0.70 7.30 -12.44
CA PHE A 171 -0.69 5.91 -11.98
C PHE A 171 -1.76 5.63 -10.93
N VAL A 172 -1.89 6.49 -9.91
CA VAL A 172 -2.87 6.30 -8.83
C VAL A 172 -4.28 6.54 -9.35
N GLY A 173 -4.49 7.57 -10.19
CA GLY A 173 -5.77 7.83 -10.82
C GLY A 173 -6.28 6.63 -11.61
N GLN A 174 -5.45 6.05 -12.49
CA GLN A 174 -5.82 4.85 -13.25
C GLN A 174 -6.05 3.65 -12.34
N THR A 175 -5.22 3.45 -11.31
CA THR A 175 -5.39 2.35 -10.35
C THR A 175 -6.70 2.47 -9.59
N THR A 176 -7.14 3.67 -9.24
CA THR A 176 -8.43 3.93 -8.60
C THR A 176 -9.60 3.58 -9.52
N LEU A 177 -9.51 3.89 -10.81
CA LEU A 177 -10.52 3.49 -11.80
C LEU A 177 -10.60 1.97 -11.97
N ASP A 178 -9.47 1.30 -12.01
CA ASP A 178 -9.42 -0.16 -12.11
C ASP A 178 -9.98 -0.83 -10.85
N LEU A 179 -9.69 -0.28 -9.67
CA LEU A 179 -10.27 -0.74 -8.41
C LEU A 179 -11.79 -0.55 -8.39
N SER A 180 -12.29 0.60 -8.85
CA SER A 180 -13.73 0.83 -8.99
C SER A 180 -14.36 -0.20 -9.93
N SER A 181 -13.71 -0.50 -11.05
CA SER A 181 -14.16 -1.55 -11.98
C SER A 181 -14.18 -2.94 -11.33
N LEU A 182 -13.16 -3.27 -10.54
CA LEU A 182 -13.10 -4.52 -9.77
C LEU A 182 -14.28 -4.64 -8.81
N ILE A 183 -14.53 -3.59 -8.01
CA ILE A 183 -15.64 -3.58 -7.04
C ILE A 183 -16.99 -3.77 -7.73
N LYS A 184 -17.23 -3.09 -8.86
CA LYS A 184 -18.46 -3.26 -9.65
C LYS A 184 -18.61 -4.68 -10.19
N LYS A 185 -17.52 -5.34 -10.61
CA LYS A 185 -17.53 -6.74 -11.04
C LYS A 185 -17.83 -7.68 -9.87
N TRP A 186 -17.27 -7.42 -8.70
CA TRP A 186 -17.54 -8.18 -7.48
C TRP A 186 -18.99 -8.04 -7.01
N GLU A 187 -19.56 -6.85 -7.11
CA GLU A 187 -20.98 -6.60 -6.83
C GLU A 187 -21.87 -7.43 -7.77
N LYS A 188 -21.63 -7.34 -9.09
CA LYS A 188 -22.40 -8.09 -10.10
C LYS A 188 -22.32 -9.61 -9.96
N THR A 189 -21.20 -10.12 -9.44
CA THR A 189 -20.99 -11.57 -9.28
C THR A 189 -21.38 -12.09 -7.90
N GLY A 190 -21.79 -11.21 -6.98
CA GLY A 190 -22.07 -11.56 -5.57
C GLY A 190 -20.81 -11.71 -4.71
N ALA A 191 -19.61 -11.68 -5.30
CA ALA A 191 -18.35 -11.88 -4.59
C ALA A 191 -18.14 -10.81 -3.50
N LEU A 192 -18.56 -9.56 -3.73
CA LEU A 192 -18.47 -8.49 -2.72
C LEU A 192 -19.27 -8.83 -1.47
N ARG A 193 -20.51 -9.30 -1.64
CA ARG A 193 -21.38 -9.70 -0.55
C ARG A 193 -20.76 -10.85 0.26
N THR A 194 -20.27 -11.88 -0.43
CA THR A 194 -19.58 -13.01 0.20
C THR A 194 -18.39 -12.54 1.06
N LEU A 195 -17.57 -11.60 0.55
CA LEU A 195 -16.42 -11.05 1.30
C LEU A 195 -16.86 -10.27 2.54
N LEU A 196 -17.91 -9.46 2.44
CA LEU A 196 -18.43 -8.66 3.56
C LEU A 196 -19.06 -9.53 4.65
N GLU A 197 -19.55 -10.73 4.31
CA GLU A 197 -20.11 -11.69 5.25
C GLU A 197 -19.03 -12.48 6.01
N LEU A 198 -17.79 -12.54 5.51
CA LEU A 198 -16.67 -13.20 6.19
C LEU A 198 -16.18 -12.43 7.45
N GLU A 199 -16.49 -11.15 7.59
CA GLU A 199 -16.09 -10.32 8.74
C GLU A 199 -17.07 -10.38 9.93
N LYS A 200 -18.15 -11.15 9.81
CA LYS A 200 -19.15 -11.35 10.89
C LYS A 200 -18.86 -12.59 11.71
#